data_f47597881ce73fb85f91518da73992b9
#
_entry.id   f47597881ce73fb85f91518da73992b9
#
_cell.length_a   1.000
_cell.length_b   1.000
_cell.length_c   1.000
_cell.angle_alpha   90.00
_cell.angle_beta   90.00
_cell.angle_gamma   90.00
#
_symmetry.space_group_name_H-M   'P 1'
#
loop_
_entity.id
_entity.type
_entity.pdbx_description
1 polymer ?
#
loop_
_entity_poly.entity_id
_entity_poly.type
_entity_poly.pdbx_seq_one_letter_code
_entity_poly.pdbx_strand_id
1 'polypeptide(L)'
;MDKTQCTRADILKVIAFHAGCAPDQLSDDDTLRADLGIGDIELLDLSMDIEDAAQRIVPCNEMHAWETVADVVRWVEGRAV
;
A
#
# COMPACT_ATOMS: atom_id res chain seq x y z
N MET A 1 0.52 -13.00 21.26
CA MET A 1 0.09 -11.92 20.51
C MET A 1 0.97 -11.66 19.35
N ASP A 2 0.43 -11.72 18.27
CA ASP A 2 1.19 -11.64 17.06
C ASP A 2 1.07 -10.28 16.44
N LYS A 3 2.19 -9.57 16.43
CA LYS A 3 2.18 -8.26 15.87
C LYS A 3 2.73 -8.18 14.51
N THR A 4 3.13 -9.30 13.95
CA THR A 4 3.78 -9.26 12.67
C THR A 4 2.80 -9.37 11.53
N GLN A 5 1.56 -9.67 11.83
CA GLN A 5 0.58 -9.78 10.77
C GLN A 5 0.11 -8.43 10.32
N CYS A 6 0.20 -8.20 9.03
CA CYS A 6 -0.23 -6.95 8.42
C CYS A 6 -1.59 -7.18 7.79
N THR A 7 -2.61 -6.53 8.31
CA THR A 7 -3.94 -6.72 7.81
C THR A 7 -4.26 -5.73 6.71
N ARG A 8 -5.37 -6.00 6.00
CA ARG A 8 -5.86 -5.07 5.00
C ARG A 8 -6.07 -3.68 5.62
N ALA A 9 -6.62 -3.63 6.83
CA ALA A 9 -6.86 -2.35 7.49
C ALA A 9 -5.57 -1.58 7.70
N ASP A 10 -4.49 -2.27 8.06
CA ASP A 10 -3.20 -1.63 8.25
C ASP A 10 -2.68 -1.04 6.96
N ILE A 11 -2.82 -1.77 5.86
CA ILE A 11 -2.36 -1.30 4.57
C ILE A 11 -3.17 -0.08 4.12
N LEU A 12 -4.47 -0.12 4.33
CA LEU A 12 -5.31 1.02 3.96
C LEU A 12 -4.93 2.27 4.76
N LYS A 13 -4.57 2.10 6.02
CA LYS A 13 -4.11 3.25 6.82
C LYS A 13 -2.85 3.85 6.26
N VAL A 14 -1.92 3.02 5.84
CA VAL A 14 -0.67 3.50 5.26
C VAL A 14 -0.95 4.26 3.97
N ILE A 15 -1.76 3.69 3.09
CA ILE A 15 -2.08 4.34 1.83
C ILE A 15 -2.81 5.66 2.09
N ALA A 16 -3.76 5.65 3.01
CA ALA A 16 -4.54 6.85 3.31
C ALA A 16 -3.66 7.97 3.85
N PHE A 17 -2.68 7.62 4.65
CA PHE A 17 -1.75 8.61 5.18
C PHE A 17 -1.03 9.32 4.03
N HIS A 18 -0.57 8.58 3.05
CA HIS A 18 0.12 9.17 1.91
C HIS A 18 -0.83 9.92 0.98
N ALA A 19 -2.07 9.48 0.92
CA ALA A 19 -3.06 10.12 0.06
C ALA A 19 -3.68 11.37 0.72
N GLY A 20 -3.52 11.50 2.03
CA GLY A 20 -4.10 12.64 2.75
C GLY A 20 -5.58 12.51 3.00
N CYS A 21 -6.08 11.30 3.15
CA CYS A 21 -7.49 11.07 3.39
C CYS A 21 -7.68 10.02 4.49
N ALA A 22 -8.94 9.75 4.82
CA ALA A 22 -9.24 8.73 5.81
C ALA A 22 -9.22 7.35 5.14
N PRO A 23 -8.85 6.31 5.89
CA PRO A 23 -8.80 4.96 5.29
C PRO A 23 -10.13 4.50 4.69
N ASP A 24 -11.25 4.89 5.29
CA ASP A 24 -12.55 4.45 4.79
C ASP A 24 -12.99 5.23 3.56
N GLN A 25 -12.22 6.23 3.14
CA GLN A 25 -12.48 6.93 1.90
C GLN A 25 -11.83 6.26 0.69
N LEU A 26 -10.99 5.27 0.94
CA LEU A 26 -10.29 4.58 -0.14
C LEU A 26 -11.19 3.51 -0.75
N SER A 27 -11.10 3.40 -2.07
CA SER A 27 -11.77 2.34 -2.80
C SER A 27 -10.69 1.44 -3.41
N ASP A 28 -10.97 0.16 -3.52
CA ASP A 28 -10.03 -0.77 -4.14
C ASP A 28 -9.67 -0.34 -5.56
N ASP A 29 -10.61 0.30 -6.25
CA ASP A 29 -10.41 0.71 -7.64
C ASP A 29 -9.69 2.04 -7.78
N ASP A 30 -9.47 2.75 -6.68
CA ASP A 30 -8.77 4.03 -6.76
C ASP A 30 -7.38 3.82 -7.29
N THR A 31 -7.00 4.62 -8.28
CA THR A 31 -5.63 4.56 -8.80
C THR A 31 -4.73 5.40 -7.90
N LEU A 32 -3.54 4.90 -7.66
CA LEU A 32 -2.62 5.59 -6.77
C LEU A 32 -2.23 6.95 -7.32
N ARG A 33 -2.02 7.00 -8.62
CA ARG A 33 -1.53 8.22 -9.25
C ARG A 33 -2.66 9.22 -9.53
N ALA A 34 -3.68 8.78 -10.24
CA ALA A 34 -4.71 9.70 -10.71
C ALA A 34 -5.72 10.06 -9.63
N ASP A 35 -6.16 9.06 -8.87
CA ASP A 35 -7.21 9.29 -7.88
C ASP A 35 -6.65 9.78 -6.55
N LEU A 36 -5.51 9.24 -6.14
CA LEU A 36 -4.94 9.56 -4.83
C LEU A 36 -3.79 10.55 -4.89
N GLY A 37 -3.33 10.89 -6.08
CA GLY A 37 -2.27 11.86 -6.22
C GLY A 37 -0.89 11.40 -5.76
N ILE A 38 -0.68 10.10 -5.71
CA ILE A 38 0.59 9.53 -5.29
C ILE A 38 1.49 9.41 -6.51
N GLY A 39 2.46 10.31 -6.61
CA GLY A 39 3.40 10.31 -7.73
C GLY A 39 4.56 9.36 -7.48
N ASP A 40 5.57 9.45 -8.37
CA ASP A 40 6.69 8.52 -8.30
C ASP A 40 7.45 8.59 -6.99
N ILE A 41 7.70 9.80 -6.51
CA ILE A 41 8.44 9.97 -5.27
C ILE A 41 7.62 9.51 -4.08
N GLU A 42 6.34 9.87 -4.08
CA GLU A 42 5.45 9.45 -3.00
C GLU A 42 5.26 7.95 -3.01
N LEU A 43 5.29 7.33 -4.19
CA LEU A 43 5.16 5.89 -4.28
C LEU A 43 6.35 5.20 -3.63
N LEU A 44 7.54 5.76 -3.78
CA LEU A 44 8.71 5.23 -3.12
C LEU A 44 8.56 5.30 -1.60
N ASP A 45 8.11 6.44 -1.10
CA ASP A 45 7.87 6.58 0.33
C ASP A 45 6.81 5.60 0.81
N LEU A 46 5.74 5.45 0.03
CA LEU A 46 4.68 4.51 0.35
C LEU A 46 5.23 3.09 0.43
N SER A 47 6.07 2.71 -0.53
CA SER A 47 6.62 1.36 -0.53
C SER A 47 7.47 1.10 0.70
N MET A 48 8.19 2.10 1.17
CA MET A 48 8.99 1.94 2.37
C MET A 48 8.12 1.71 3.60
N ASP A 49 7.01 2.42 3.69
CA ASP A 49 6.08 2.20 4.80
C ASP A 49 5.40 0.84 4.70
N ILE A 50 5.11 0.39 3.48
CA ILE A 50 4.55 -0.94 3.27
C ILE A 50 5.57 -2.01 3.69
N GLU A 51 6.83 -1.81 3.37
CA GLU A 51 7.88 -2.74 3.81
C GLU A 51 7.91 -2.86 5.32
N ASP A 52 7.79 -1.72 5.99
CA ASP A 52 7.78 -1.71 7.43
C ASP A 52 6.58 -2.46 8.00
N ALA A 53 5.40 -2.16 7.46
CA ALA A 53 4.18 -2.76 7.96
C ALA A 53 4.11 -4.24 7.67
N ALA A 54 4.56 -4.65 6.49
CA ALA A 54 4.48 -6.05 6.08
C ALA A 54 5.69 -6.86 6.51
N GLN A 55 6.74 -6.20 6.99
CA GLN A 55 7.98 -6.85 7.41
C GLN A 55 8.63 -7.60 6.27
N ARG A 56 8.58 -7.02 5.07
CA ARG A 56 9.17 -7.61 3.87
C ARG A 56 9.67 -6.51 2.96
N ILE A 57 10.65 -6.87 2.13
CA ILE A 57 11.20 -5.94 1.14
C ILE A 57 10.27 -5.88 -0.06
N VAL A 58 10.02 -4.67 -0.56
CA VAL A 58 9.24 -4.48 -1.77
C VAL A 58 10.21 -4.25 -2.93
N PRO A 59 10.32 -5.21 -3.86
CA PRO A 59 11.19 -5.00 -5.01
C PRO A 59 10.68 -3.86 -5.88
N CYS A 60 11.61 -3.11 -6.45
CA CYS A 60 11.26 -1.95 -7.26
C CYS A 60 10.32 -2.30 -8.42
N ASN A 61 10.57 -3.41 -9.08
CA ASN A 61 9.74 -3.79 -10.21
C ASN A 61 8.32 -4.13 -9.77
N GLU A 62 8.15 -4.66 -8.57
CA GLU A 62 6.80 -4.95 -8.07
C GLU A 62 6.10 -3.67 -7.63
N MET A 63 6.85 -2.75 -7.03
CA MET A 63 6.29 -1.47 -6.66
C MET A 63 5.77 -0.72 -7.88
N HIS A 64 6.52 -0.73 -8.95
CA HIS A 64 6.12 -0.03 -10.16
C HIS A 64 4.91 -0.66 -10.85
N ALA A 65 4.59 -1.90 -10.52
CA ALA A 65 3.42 -2.57 -11.07
C ALA A 65 2.14 -2.19 -10.33
N TRP A 66 2.25 -1.54 -9.19
CA TRP A 66 1.08 -1.14 -8.41
C TRP A 66 0.38 0.01 -9.12
N GLU A 67 -0.89 -0.18 -9.45
CA GLU A 67 -1.69 0.86 -10.07
C GLU A 67 -2.84 1.31 -9.20
N THR A 68 -3.43 0.39 -8.45
CA THR A 68 -4.60 0.68 -7.63
C THR A 68 -4.35 0.28 -6.18
N VAL A 69 -5.27 0.72 -5.32
CA VAL A 69 -5.24 0.31 -3.92
C VAL A 69 -5.26 -1.21 -3.81
N ALA A 70 -6.12 -1.85 -4.63
CA ALA A 70 -6.22 -3.31 -4.60
C ALA A 70 -4.91 -4.00 -4.93
N ASP A 71 -4.12 -3.40 -5.82
CA ASP A 71 -2.83 -3.98 -6.18
C ASP A 71 -1.90 -4.05 -4.98
N VAL A 72 -1.86 -2.99 -4.19
CA VAL A 72 -1.01 -2.94 -3.01
C VAL A 72 -1.48 -3.96 -1.97
N VAL A 73 -2.78 -3.99 -1.72
CA VAL A 73 -3.34 -4.91 -0.74
C VAL A 73 -3.08 -6.35 -1.17
N ARG A 74 -3.29 -6.63 -2.45
CA ARG A 74 -3.09 -7.97 -2.98
C ARG A 74 -1.63 -8.40 -2.87
N TRP A 75 -0.71 -7.47 -3.09
CA TRP A 75 0.71 -7.79 -2.97
C TRP A 75 1.03 -8.26 -1.55
N VAL A 76 0.50 -7.54 -0.55
CA VAL A 76 0.76 -7.89 0.84
C VAL A 76 0.10 -9.22 1.20
N GLU A 77 -1.17 -9.37 0.85
CA GLU A 77 -1.94 -10.57 1.21
C GLU A 77 -1.48 -11.79 0.44
N GLY A 78 -1.19 -11.60 -0.83
CA GLY A 78 -0.81 -12.72 -1.69
C GLY A 78 0.50 -13.36 -1.30
N ARG A 79 1.35 -12.62 -0.62
CA ARG A 79 2.65 -13.16 -0.24
C ARG A 79 2.61 -13.89 1.09
N ALA A 80 1.47 -13.90 1.73
CA ALA A 80 1.34 -14.55 3.01
C ALA A 80 1.34 -16.07 2.92
N VAL A 81 1.22 -16.59 1.73
CA VAL A 81 1.17 -18.04 1.53
C VAL A 81 2.50 -18.70 1.80
#